data_de69de5f77e8cae3fc5f6dda6a5d3981
#
_entry.id   de69de5f77e8cae3fc5f6dda6a5d3981
#
_cell.length_a   1.000
_cell.length_b   1.000
_cell.length_c   1.000
_cell.angle_alpha   90.00
_cell.angle_beta   90.00
_cell.angle_gamma   90.00
#
_symmetry.space_group_name_H-M   'P 1'
#
loop_
_entity.id
_entity.type
_entity.pdbx_description
1 polymer ?
#
loop_
_entity_poly.entity_id
_entity_poly.type
_entity_poly.pdbx_seq_one_letter_code
_entity_poly.pdbx_strand_id
1 'polypeptide(L)'
;MPIAVTADWGTVAIADGAGTPGSVVSATRAVTPVETTYGGRYVSSLGGQAGDGTRDWIFWVNGIEASVGAADIKASAQDSIWWDLHRWPGRVHVPAVVANWPLPLTRGIDGPHDTLSADEPLASALRKAGADVSAPAAVEGARALVGANDELRERDPLWRRAVGDTAAAGLTAWIDPTGQVQVWNAARGAAEVVSGATAIIVATTDGFTAADPPVVIIAGVSQYAAFSAAEDLIRDPTLVRHATAICLDADGRVVCRGGRGRVPRP
;
A
#
# COMPACT_ATOMS: atom_id res chain seq x y z
N MET A 1 -3.86 -18.94 -1.21
CA MET A 1 -3.79 -17.58 -0.66
C MET A 1 -2.34 -17.21 -0.44
N PRO A 2 -1.77 -16.22 -1.15
CA PRO A 2 -0.41 -15.79 -0.94
C PRO A 2 -0.24 -15.08 0.41
N ILE A 3 0.88 -15.37 1.08
CA ILE A 3 1.27 -14.74 2.35
C ILE A 3 2.74 -14.35 2.23
N ALA A 4 3.04 -13.08 2.48
CA ALA A 4 4.39 -12.57 2.58
C ALA A 4 4.66 -12.07 4.01
N VAL A 5 5.84 -12.35 4.53
CA VAL A 5 6.32 -11.89 5.84
C VAL A 5 7.65 -11.22 5.64
N THR A 6 7.72 -9.95 5.99
CA THR A 6 8.90 -9.11 5.75
C THR A 6 9.25 -8.31 7.00
N ALA A 7 10.38 -7.62 6.98
CA ALA A 7 10.75 -6.60 7.94
C ALA A 7 11.29 -5.36 7.23
N ASP A 8 11.39 -4.27 8.01
CA ASP A 8 11.95 -2.99 7.60
C ASP A 8 11.30 -2.44 6.32
N TRP A 9 9.96 -2.32 6.35
CA TRP A 9 9.16 -1.77 5.26
C TRP A 9 9.31 -2.57 3.95
N GLY A 10 9.18 -3.90 4.06
CA GLY A 10 9.27 -4.82 2.93
C GLY A 10 10.68 -5.09 2.40
N THR A 11 11.71 -4.68 3.14
CA THR A 11 13.11 -4.79 2.72
C THR A 11 13.68 -6.17 2.91
N VAL A 12 13.43 -6.73 4.07
CA VAL A 12 14.00 -8.01 4.51
C VAL A 12 12.91 -9.06 4.37
N ALA A 13 13.07 -9.98 3.42
CA ALA A 13 12.18 -11.12 3.30
C ALA A 13 12.46 -12.11 4.44
N ILE A 14 11.41 -12.53 5.16
CA ILE A 14 11.47 -13.52 6.24
C ILE A 14 10.85 -14.82 5.77
N ALA A 15 9.65 -14.77 5.20
CA ALA A 15 8.97 -15.91 4.63
C ALA A 15 8.02 -15.47 3.49
N ASP A 16 7.79 -16.36 2.55
CA ASP A 16 6.86 -16.19 1.43
C ASP A 16 6.27 -17.56 1.10
N GLY A 17 4.96 -17.66 0.96
CA GLY A 17 4.33 -18.94 0.71
C GLY A 17 2.82 -18.89 0.53
N ALA A 18 2.23 -20.08 0.48
CA ALA A 18 0.78 -20.27 0.35
C ALA A 18 0.17 -20.70 1.68
N GLY A 19 -0.66 -19.83 2.26
CA GLY A 19 -1.51 -20.17 3.41
C GLY A 19 -2.80 -20.88 3.01
N THR A 20 -3.41 -21.53 3.97
CA THR A 20 -4.75 -22.15 3.82
C THR A 20 -5.84 -21.20 4.33
N PRO A 21 -7.05 -21.21 3.76
CA PRO A 21 -8.17 -20.43 4.28
C PRO A 21 -8.44 -20.70 5.77
N GLY A 22 -8.73 -19.62 6.51
CA GLY A 22 -8.95 -19.68 7.96
C GLY A 22 -8.68 -18.34 8.63
N SER A 23 -8.40 -18.32 9.95
CA SER A 23 -7.94 -17.06 10.55
C SER A 23 -6.58 -16.66 9.97
N VAL A 24 -6.29 -15.36 9.92
CA VAL A 24 -5.00 -14.85 9.44
C VAL A 24 -3.84 -15.51 10.20
N VAL A 25 -3.97 -15.70 11.53
CA VAL A 25 -2.97 -16.43 12.33
C VAL A 25 -2.79 -17.87 11.84
N SER A 26 -3.89 -18.61 11.63
CA SER A 26 -3.80 -20.02 11.19
C SER A 26 -3.20 -20.13 9.79
N ALA A 27 -3.57 -19.22 8.91
CA ALA A 27 -3.03 -19.14 7.57
C ALA A 27 -1.52 -18.85 7.57
N THR A 28 -1.08 -17.89 8.41
CA THR A 28 0.33 -17.52 8.53
C THR A 28 1.18 -18.66 9.11
N ARG A 29 0.62 -19.46 10.04
CA ARG A 29 1.31 -20.64 10.58
C ARG A 29 1.66 -21.70 9.53
N ALA A 30 0.95 -21.74 8.42
CA ALA A 30 1.31 -22.64 7.30
C ALA A 30 2.58 -22.21 6.56
N VAL A 31 3.02 -20.95 6.75
CA VAL A 31 4.16 -20.36 6.04
C VAL A 31 5.37 -20.16 6.96
N THR A 32 5.14 -19.79 8.22
CA THR A 32 6.21 -19.49 9.18
C THR A 32 5.75 -19.73 10.62
N PRO A 33 6.67 -20.00 11.59
CA PRO A 33 6.32 -20.03 13.01
C PRO A 33 5.67 -18.73 13.47
N VAL A 34 4.58 -18.84 14.24
CA VAL A 34 3.82 -17.71 14.79
C VAL A 34 3.68 -17.87 16.29
N GLU A 35 4.20 -16.91 17.03
CA GLU A 35 3.95 -16.80 18.47
C GLU A 35 2.89 -15.72 18.74
N THR A 36 2.01 -15.99 19.68
CA THR A 36 0.90 -15.10 20.01
C THR A 36 0.75 -14.93 21.51
N THR A 37 0.21 -13.79 21.93
CA THR A 37 -0.18 -13.49 23.31
C THR A 37 -1.67 -13.11 23.37
N TYR A 38 -2.19 -12.88 24.56
CA TYR A 38 -3.59 -12.47 24.79
C TYR A 38 -4.63 -13.37 24.12
N GLY A 39 -4.45 -14.71 24.23
CA GLY A 39 -5.37 -15.68 23.65
C GLY A 39 -5.32 -15.75 22.11
N GLY A 40 -4.22 -15.39 21.49
CA GLY A 40 -4.03 -15.44 20.04
C GLY A 40 -4.34 -14.14 19.30
N ARG A 41 -4.77 -13.11 20.01
CA ARG A 41 -5.16 -11.82 19.38
C ARG A 41 -3.98 -10.95 18.97
N TYR A 42 -2.87 -11.03 19.70
CA TYR A 42 -1.66 -10.28 19.40
C TYR A 42 -0.56 -11.22 18.91
N VAL A 43 0.01 -10.94 17.75
CA VAL A 43 1.15 -11.67 17.20
C VAL A 43 2.42 -11.04 17.75
N SER A 44 3.14 -11.77 18.60
CA SER A 44 4.36 -11.29 19.24
C SER A 44 5.63 -11.62 18.46
N SER A 45 5.61 -12.69 17.65
CA SER A 45 6.77 -13.10 16.84
C SER A 45 6.31 -13.81 15.58
N LEU A 46 6.97 -13.54 14.46
CA LEU A 46 6.88 -14.29 13.20
C LEU A 46 8.28 -14.66 12.72
N GLY A 47 8.45 -15.94 12.33
CA GLY A 47 9.75 -16.43 11.84
C GLY A 47 10.89 -16.25 12.86
N GLY A 48 10.58 -16.25 14.15
CA GLY A 48 11.55 -16.04 15.22
C GLY A 48 11.93 -14.58 15.46
N GLN A 49 11.30 -13.61 14.79
CA GLN A 49 11.52 -12.19 15.01
C GLN A 49 10.37 -11.59 15.84
N ALA A 50 10.70 -10.93 16.94
CA ALA A 50 9.76 -10.27 17.84
C ALA A 50 9.80 -8.74 17.67
N GLY A 51 8.69 -8.08 18.02
CA GLY A 51 8.65 -6.63 18.21
C GLY A 51 9.53 -6.20 19.40
N ASP A 52 9.90 -4.93 19.49
CA ASP A 52 10.82 -4.40 20.50
C ASP A 52 10.36 -3.08 21.13
N GLY A 53 9.05 -2.77 21.08
CA GLY A 53 8.47 -1.53 21.60
C GLY A 53 8.65 -0.30 20.69
N THR A 54 9.47 -0.39 19.66
CA THR A 54 9.59 0.62 18.59
C THR A 54 9.27 0.03 17.21
N ARG A 55 9.37 -1.28 17.10
CA ARG A 55 8.92 -2.06 15.94
C ARG A 55 7.83 -3.00 16.37
N ASP A 56 6.83 -3.14 15.53
CA ASP A 56 5.71 -4.06 15.76
C ASP A 56 5.32 -4.76 14.47
N TRP A 57 4.62 -5.89 14.61
CA TRP A 57 4.05 -6.63 13.50
C TRP A 57 2.75 -5.97 13.06
N ILE A 58 2.80 -5.33 11.90
CA ILE A 58 1.63 -4.76 11.23
C ILE A 58 1.28 -5.68 10.07
N PHE A 59 -0.01 -5.79 9.73
CA PHE A 59 -0.43 -6.59 8.60
C PHE A 59 -1.57 -5.98 7.81
N TRP A 60 -1.58 -6.32 6.55
CA TRP A 60 -2.60 -5.94 5.59
C TRP A 60 -3.22 -7.19 4.98
N VAL A 61 -4.54 -7.20 4.84
CA VAL A 61 -5.31 -8.17 4.06
C VAL A 61 -5.77 -7.47 2.79
N ASN A 62 -5.41 -8.02 1.64
CA ASN A 62 -5.70 -7.40 0.33
C ASN A 62 -5.17 -5.97 0.19
N GLY A 63 -4.14 -5.61 0.96
CA GLY A 63 -3.57 -4.26 0.98
C GLY A 63 -4.29 -3.27 1.89
N ILE A 64 -5.26 -3.70 2.70
CA ILE A 64 -5.94 -2.89 3.71
C ILE A 64 -5.40 -3.26 5.09
N GLU A 65 -4.98 -2.26 5.88
CA GLU A 65 -4.48 -2.46 7.25
C GLU A 65 -5.56 -3.09 8.12
N ALA A 66 -5.19 -4.09 8.89
CA ALA A 66 -6.13 -4.73 9.80
C ALA A 66 -6.38 -3.84 11.04
N SER A 67 -7.64 -3.55 11.31
CA SER A 67 -8.08 -2.80 12.50
C SER A 67 -8.36 -3.68 13.72
N VAL A 68 -8.30 -5.01 13.55
CA VAL A 68 -8.55 -6.01 14.59
C VAL A 68 -7.47 -7.08 14.58
N GLY A 69 -7.44 -7.89 15.64
CA GLY A 69 -6.43 -8.95 15.79
C GLY A 69 -6.47 -9.99 14.68
N ALA A 70 -5.32 -10.53 14.31
CA ALA A 70 -5.19 -11.51 13.23
C ALA A 70 -5.93 -12.83 13.47
N ALA A 71 -6.30 -13.15 14.71
CA ALA A 71 -7.14 -14.29 15.04
C ALA A 71 -8.62 -14.06 14.68
N ASP A 72 -9.06 -12.82 14.65
CA ASP A 72 -10.45 -12.42 14.47
C ASP A 72 -10.82 -12.23 12.97
N ILE A 73 -9.83 -12.05 12.09
CA ILE A 73 -10.04 -11.94 10.63
C ILE A 73 -9.97 -13.33 9.99
N LYS A 74 -11.00 -13.65 9.19
CA LYS A 74 -11.04 -14.87 8.37
C LYS A 74 -10.66 -14.55 6.94
N ALA A 75 -9.56 -15.12 6.49
CA ALA A 75 -9.09 -14.98 5.11
C ALA A 75 -9.54 -16.18 4.25
N SER A 76 -9.89 -15.89 3.01
CA SER A 76 -10.33 -16.84 1.99
C SER A 76 -9.16 -17.22 1.05
N ALA A 77 -9.38 -18.20 0.18
CA ALA A 77 -8.36 -18.59 -0.81
C ALA A 77 -8.00 -17.47 -1.82
N GLN A 78 -8.87 -16.47 -1.97
CA GLN A 78 -8.71 -15.35 -2.90
C GLN A 78 -7.99 -14.14 -2.27
N ASP A 79 -7.77 -14.17 -0.95
CA ASP A 79 -7.13 -13.08 -0.24
C ASP A 79 -5.60 -13.18 -0.32
N SER A 80 -4.94 -12.07 -0.06
CA SER A 80 -3.50 -11.95 0.09
C SER A 80 -3.17 -11.29 1.42
N ILE A 81 -2.18 -11.81 2.14
CA ILE A 81 -1.77 -11.28 3.43
C ILE A 81 -0.32 -10.83 3.32
N TRP A 82 -0.05 -9.63 3.78
CA TRP A 82 1.31 -9.12 3.94
C TRP A 82 1.53 -8.69 5.39
N TRP A 83 2.56 -9.26 6.01
CA TRP A 83 3.07 -8.89 7.33
C TRP A 83 4.37 -8.13 7.19
N ASP A 84 4.55 -7.08 7.97
CA ASP A 84 5.83 -6.38 8.07
C ASP A 84 6.16 -5.99 9.50
N LEU A 85 7.39 -6.30 9.94
CA LEU A 85 7.95 -5.86 11.21
C LEU A 85 8.69 -4.56 10.98
N HIS A 86 8.10 -3.43 11.34
CA HIS A 86 8.76 -2.15 11.12
C HIS A 86 8.60 -1.15 12.26
N ARG A 87 9.40 -0.10 12.19
CA ARG A 87 9.27 1.05 13.09
C ARG A 87 8.05 1.86 12.69
N TRP A 88 7.13 2.01 13.63
CA TRP A 88 5.88 2.76 13.43
C TRP A 88 5.92 4.24 13.86
N PRO A 89 6.88 4.76 14.68
CA PRO A 89 6.88 6.18 15.04
C PRO A 89 6.85 7.08 13.81
N GLY A 90 5.91 8.05 13.80
CA GLY A 90 5.70 8.99 12.70
C GLY A 90 4.83 8.47 11.53
N ARG A 91 4.53 7.18 11.50
CA ARG A 91 3.53 6.54 10.62
C ARG A 91 2.91 5.38 11.37
N VAL A 92 2.04 5.72 12.34
CA VAL A 92 1.40 4.75 13.23
C VAL A 92 0.45 3.84 12.44
N HIS A 93 -0.23 4.40 11.45
CA HIS A 93 -1.12 3.69 10.56
C HIS A 93 -0.74 3.95 9.10
N VAL A 94 -0.86 2.91 8.28
CA VAL A 94 -0.79 2.97 6.82
C VAL A 94 -2.04 2.25 6.31
N PRO A 95 -3.20 2.95 6.25
CA PRO A 95 -4.51 2.32 6.13
C PRO A 95 -4.69 1.52 4.85
N ALA A 96 -3.96 1.84 3.79
CA ALA A 96 -3.88 1.03 2.58
C ALA A 96 -2.47 1.06 1.98
N VAL A 97 -2.08 -0.03 1.32
CA VAL A 97 -0.78 -0.21 0.67
C VAL A 97 -0.93 -0.69 -0.76
N VAL A 98 0.07 -0.41 -1.60
CA VAL A 98 0.07 -0.85 -3.01
C VAL A 98 0.63 -2.27 -3.19
N ALA A 99 1.23 -2.86 -2.17
CA ALA A 99 1.93 -4.14 -2.21
C ALA A 99 1.14 -5.31 -2.80
N ASN A 100 -0.18 -5.27 -2.66
CA ASN A 100 -1.11 -6.32 -3.07
C ASN A 100 -1.90 -5.94 -4.33
N TRP A 101 -1.43 -4.98 -5.13
CA TRP A 101 -2.09 -4.57 -6.37
C TRP A 101 -2.53 -5.76 -7.22
N PRO A 102 -3.77 -5.81 -7.79
CA PRO A 102 -4.84 -4.80 -7.72
C PRO A 102 -5.83 -5.03 -6.56
N LEU A 103 -5.57 -5.95 -5.64
CA LEU A 103 -6.49 -6.37 -4.58
C LEU A 103 -7.04 -5.22 -3.72
N PRO A 104 -6.27 -4.18 -3.34
CA PRO A 104 -6.84 -3.08 -2.57
C PRO A 104 -8.09 -2.46 -3.22
N LEU A 105 -8.15 -2.43 -4.57
CA LEU A 105 -9.28 -1.88 -5.31
C LEU A 105 -10.38 -2.89 -5.58
N THR A 106 -10.03 -4.15 -5.79
CA THR A 106 -11.00 -5.16 -6.21
C THR A 106 -11.60 -5.92 -5.04
N ARG A 107 -10.93 -5.85 -3.86
CA ARG A 107 -11.31 -6.65 -2.71
C ARG A 107 -10.83 -6.02 -1.39
N GLY A 108 -11.76 -5.78 -0.47
CA GLY A 108 -11.46 -5.38 0.90
C GLY A 108 -11.18 -6.58 1.83
N ILE A 109 -11.13 -6.33 3.14
CA ILE A 109 -10.95 -7.37 4.16
C ILE A 109 -12.16 -8.33 4.17
N ASP A 110 -13.37 -7.79 4.00
CA ASP A 110 -14.63 -8.54 4.11
C ASP A 110 -15.14 -9.09 2.76
N GLY A 111 -14.38 -8.93 1.69
CA GLY A 111 -14.76 -9.39 0.36
C GLY A 111 -14.60 -8.35 -0.75
N PRO A 112 -15.19 -8.59 -1.93
CA PRO A 112 -15.18 -7.64 -3.03
C PRO A 112 -15.83 -6.31 -2.64
N HIS A 113 -15.33 -5.20 -3.20
CA HIS A 113 -16.00 -3.90 -3.04
C HIS A 113 -17.27 -3.85 -3.90
N ASP A 114 -18.31 -3.19 -3.37
CA ASP A 114 -19.60 -3.02 -4.09
C ASP A 114 -19.45 -2.09 -5.30
N THR A 115 -18.58 -1.10 -5.22
CA THR A 115 -18.32 -0.12 -6.28
C THR A 115 -16.82 0.10 -6.45
N LEU A 116 -16.40 0.11 -7.72
CA LEU A 116 -15.04 0.43 -8.10
C LEU A 116 -15.05 1.40 -9.27
N SER A 117 -14.26 2.45 -9.14
CA SER A 117 -14.04 3.41 -10.23
C SER A 117 -12.54 3.66 -10.43
N ALA A 118 -12.13 4.01 -11.64
CA ALA A 118 -10.74 4.30 -11.92
C ALA A 118 -10.59 5.26 -13.10
N ASP A 119 -9.52 6.04 -13.06
CA ASP A 119 -9.07 6.79 -14.23
C ASP A 119 -8.38 5.84 -15.23
N GLU A 120 -8.37 6.23 -16.50
CA GLU A 120 -7.56 5.57 -17.51
C GLU A 120 -6.05 5.84 -17.26
N PRO A 121 -5.15 4.89 -17.57
CA PRO A 121 -5.39 3.60 -18.24
C PRO A 121 -5.78 2.45 -17.28
N LEU A 122 -5.85 2.69 -15.96
CA LEU A 122 -6.12 1.64 -14.97
C LEU A 122 -7.52 1.04 -15.13
N ALA A 123 -8.54 1.87 -15.44
CA ALA A 123 -9.91 1.38 -15.68
C ALA A 123 -9.96 0.30 -16.77
N SER A 124 -9.30 0.55 -17.90
CA SER A 124 -9.22 -0.41 -19.01
C SER A 124 -8.48 -1.70 -18.61
N ALA A 125 -7.38 -1.59 -17.86
CA ALA A 125 -6.63 -2.74 -17.39
C ALA A 125 -7.44 -3.60 -16.40
N LEU A 126 -8.13 -2.97 -15.45
CA LEU A 126 -8.97 -3.66 -14.47
C LEU A 126 -10.17 -4.35 -15.10
N ARG A 127 -10.84 -3.70 -16.08
CA ARG A 127 -11.92 -4.33 -16.87
C ARG A 127 -11.42 -5.54 -17.65
N LYS A 128 -10.25 -5.45 -18.26
CA LYS A 128 -9.62 -6.58 -18.95
C LYS A 128 -9.31 -7.75 -18.02
N ALA A 129 -9.01 -7.46 -16.75
CA ALA A 129 -8.83 -8.45 -15.70
C ALA A 129 -10.15 -8.98 -15.11
N GLY A 130 -11.31 -8.53 -15.59
CA GLY A 130 -12.64 -9.01 -15.19
C GLY A 130 -13.32 -8.22 -14.09
N ALA A 131 -12.79 -7.07 -13.67
CA ALA A 131 -13.43 -6.21 -12.69
C ALA A 131 -14.51 -5.33 -13.33
N ASP A 132 -15.62 -5.11 -12.62
CA ASP A 132 -16.63 -4.12 -12.99
C ASP A 132 -16.17 -2.74 -12.53
N VAL A 133 -15.77 -1.89 -13.48
CA VAL A 133 -15.09 -0.61 -13.19
C VAL A 133 -15.76 0.50 -13.98
N SER A 134 -16.24 1.53 -13.29
CA SER A 134 -16.63 2.79 -13.91
C SER A 134 -15.43 3.71 -14.15
N ALA A 135 -15.52 4.58 -15.17
CA ALA A 135 -14.53 5.60 -15.46
C ALA A 135 -15.23 6.91 -15.88
N PRO A 136 -14.68 8.09 -15.54
CA PRO A 136 -13.49 8.31 -14.71
C PRO A 136 -13.70 7.91 -13.26
N ALA A 137 -12.63 8.00 -12.43
CA ALA A 137 -12.71 7.75 -11.00
C ALA A 137 -13.75 8.66 -10.34
N ALA A 138 -14.63 8.06 -9.54
CA ALA A 138 -15.62 8.79 -8.75
C ALA A 138 -14.94 9.53 -7.56
N VAL A 139 -15.67 10.40 -6.90
CA VAL A 139 -15.17 11.11 -5.70
C VAL A 139 -15.22 10.22 -4.46
N GLU A 140 -16.08 9.21 -4.44
CA GLU A 140 -16.32 8.31 -3.31
C GLU A 140 -16.16 6.84 -3.73
N GLY A 141 -15.97 5.98 -2.73
CA GLY A 141 -15.84 4.53 -2.92
C GLY A 141 -14.41 4.09 -3.24
N ALA A 142 -14.24 2.78 -3.48
CA ALA A 142 -12.96 2.22 -3.91
C ALA A 142 -12.59 2.79 -5.28
N ARG A 143 -11.41 3.42 -5.38
CA ARG A 143 -11.05 4.10 -6.64
C ARG A 143 -9.57 4.19 -6.89
N ALA A 144 -9.22 4.36 -8.17
CA ALA A 144 -7.86 4.65 -8.60
C ALA A 144 -7.79 6.00 -9.33
N LEU A 145 -6.92 6.88 -8.84
CA LEU A 145 -6.67 8.20 -9.40
C LEU A 145 -5.38 8.20 -10.20
N VAL A 146 -5.40 8.76 -11.41
CA VAL A 146 -4.20 8.95 -12.24
C VAL A 146 -4.18 10.38 -12.78
N GLY A 147 -3.08 11.11 -12.54
CA GLY A 147 -2.98 12.47 -13.06
C GLY A 147 -1.78 13.26 -12.55
N ALA A 148 -1.60 14.45 -13.10
CA ALA A 148 -0.65 15.42 -12.55
C ALA A 148 -1.06 15.76 -11.11
N ASN A 149 -0.06 15.91 -10.23
CA ASN A 149 -0.31 16.17 -8.80
C ASN A 149 -1.23 17.37 -8.55
N ASP A 150 -0.99 18.47 -9.28
CA ASP A 150 -1.77 19.70 -9.11
C ASP A 150 -3.23 19.50 -9.55
N GLU A 151 -3.45 18.85 -10.69
CA GLU A 151 -4.78 18.49 -11.18
C GLU A 151 -5.52 17.57 -10.21
N LEU A 152 -4.84 16.54 -9.69
CA LEU A 152 -5.42 15.64 -8.68
C LEU A 152 -5.81 16.40 -7.42
N ARG A 153 -4.98 17.34 -6.95
CA ARG A 153 -5.28 18.16 -5.77
C ARG A 153 -6.45 19.11 -5.99
N GLU A 154 -6.67 19.57 -7.21
CA GLU A 154 -7.82 20.43 -7.55
C GLU A 154 -9.11 19.63 -7.61
N ARG A 155 -9.11 18.48 -8.28
CA ARG A 155 -10.33 17.70 -8.54
C ARG A 155 -10.72 16.73 -7.41
N ASP A 156 -9.75 16.23 -6.61
CA ASP A 156 -10.04 15.23 -5.57
C ASP A 156 -9.79 15.80 -4.16
N PRO A 157 -10.85 15.96 -3.35
CA PRO A 157 -10.73 16.47 -1.98
C PRO A 157 -9.90 15.58 -1.06
N LEU A 158 -9.91 14.24 -1.26
CA LEU A 158 -9.10 13.32 -0.48
C LEU A 158 -7.62 13.58 -0.72
N TRP A 159 -7.17 13.63 -2.00
CA TRP A 159 -5.77 13.83 -2.29
C TRP A 159 -5.23 15.15 -1.72
N ARG A 160 -6.04 16.22 -1.80
CA ARG A 160 -5.72 17.51 -1.17
C ARG A 160 -5.53 17.39 0.34
N ARG A 161 -6.43 16.69 1.04
CA ARG A 161 -6.31 16.46 2.50
C ARG A 161 -5.12 15.57 2.83
N ALA A 162 -4.92 14.49 2.08
CA ALA A 162 -3.84 13.53 2.31
C ALA A 162 -2.45 14.16 2.18
N VAL A 163 -2.24 15.02 1.18
CA VAL A 163 -0.98 15.77 1.04
C VAL A 163 -0.84 16.86 2.10
N GLY A 164 -1.96 17.40 2.62
CA GLY A 164 -1.97 18.37 3.71
C GLY A 164 -1.60 17.77 5.08
N ASP A 165 -1.94 16.51 5.32
CA ASP A 165 -1.58 15.75 6.51
C ASP A 165 -1.15 14.32 6.12
N THR A 166 0.08 14.19 5.66
CA THR A 166 0.62 12.92 5.19
C THR A 166 0.76 11.86 6.29
N ALA A 167 0.87 12.29 7.55
CA ALA A 167 0.96 11.38 8.68
C ALA A 167 -0.40 10.75 9.00
N ALA A 168 -1.46 11.55 9.08
CA ALA A 168 -2.81 11.04 9.29
C ALA A 168 -3.26 10.14 8.13
N ALA A 169 -2.94 10.52 6.89
CA ALA A 169 -3.26 9.75 5.70
C ALA A 169 -2.42 8.48 5.52
N GLY A 170 -1.42 8.24 6.36
CA GLY A 170 -0.50 7.10 6.24
C GLY A 170 0.36 7.13 4.97
N LEU A 171 0.54 8.30 4.34
CA LEU A 171 1.34 8.40 3.13
C LEU A 171 2.82 8.23 3.43
N THR A 172 3.44 7.27 2.78
CA THR A 172 4.88 7.04 2.85
C THR A 172 5.65 7.58 1.64
N ALA A 173 4.93 8.05 0.61
CA ALA A 173 5.45 8.89 -0.48
C ALA A 173 4.37 9.88 -0.93
N TRP A 174 4.76 11.07 -1.37
CA TRP A 174 3.85 12.10 -1.90
C TRP A 174 4.60 13.09 -2.78
N ILE A 175 3.85 13.89 -3.53
CA ILE A 175 4.39 15.07 -4.22
C ILE A 175 3.90 16.30 -3.44
N ASP A 176 4.82 17.10 -2.96
CA ASP A 176 4.50 18.28 -2.17
C ASP A 176 3.92 19.43 -3.03
N PRO A 177 3.40 20.52 -2.42
CA PRO A 177 2.84 21.63 -3.16
C PRO A 177 3.83 22.36 -4.08
N THR A 178 5.13 22.14 -3.91
CA THR A 178 6.17 22.72 -4.79
C THR A 178 6.52 21.80 -5.97
N GLY A 179 5.87 20.64 -6.07
CA GLY A 179 6.11 19.64 -7.12
C GLY A 179 7.29 18.70 -6.83
N GLN A 180 7.84 18.73 -5.62
CA GLN A 180 8.93 17.82 -5.24
C GLN A 180 8.39 16.49 -4.75
N VAL A 181 8.96 15.38 -5.24
CA VAL A 181 8.65 14.04 -4.74
C VAL A 181 9.34 13.84 -3.40
N GLN A 182 8.56 13.48 -2.39
CA GLN A 182 8.97 13.22 -1.02
C GLN A 182 8.75 11.74 -0.68
N VAL A 183 9.62 11.18 0.14
CA VAL A 183 9.45 9.83 0.73
C VAL A 183 9.70 9.88 2.24
N TRP A 184 8.88 9.19 3.01
CA TRP A 184 9.12 8.97 4.42
C TRP A 184 10.25 7.95 4.63
N ASN A 185 11.25 8.32 5.43
CA ASN A 185 12.32 7.44 5.87
C ASN A 185 12.17 7.15 7.36
N ALA A 186 11.72 5.96 7.71
CA ALA A 186 11.45 5.55 9.09
C ALA A 186 12.73 5.49 9.94
N ALA A 187 13.89 5.15 9.36
CA ALA A 187 15.15 5.12 10.07
C ALA A 187 15.60 6.52 10.51
N ARG A 188 15.22 7.56 9.75
CA ARG A 188 15.50 8.97 10.06
C ARG A 188 14.36 9.66 10.80
N GLY A 189 13.17 9.08 10.80
CA GLY A 189 11.96 9.72 11.34
C GLY A 189 11.58 11.02 10.60
N ALA A 190 11.93 11.14 9.30
CA ALA A 190 11.76 12.35 8.51
C ALA A 190 11.48 12.05 7.04
N ALA A 191 10.89 13.04 6.36
CA ALA A 191 10.77 13.02 4.92
C ALA A 191 12.08 13.39 4.22
N GLU A 192 12.29 12.81 3.03
CA GLU A 192 13.44 13.09 2.16
C GLU A 192 12.95 13.46 0.76
N VAL A 193 13.55 14.49 0.16
CA VAL A 193 13.34 14.80 -1.27
C VAL A 193 13.99 13.73 -2.13
N VAL A 194 13.26 13.17 -3.09
CA VAL A 194 13.74 12.17 -4.03
C VAL A 194 14.09 12.81 -5.36
N SER A 195 15.34 13.24 -5.51
CA SER A 195 15.82 13.88 -6.75
C SER A 195 15.72 12.91 -7.93
N GLY A 196 15.15 13.38 -9.05
CA GLY A 196 14.97 12.61 -10.27
C GLY A 196 13.73 11.73 -10.29
N ALA A 197 12.97 11.62 -9.19
CA ALA A 197 11.66 11.00 -9.23
C ALA A 197 10.65 11.93 -9.96
N THR A 198 9.81 11.33 -10.79
CA THR A 198 8.80 12.03 -11.60
C THR A 198 7.37 11.60 -11.27
N ALA A 199 7.20 10.45 -10.64
CA ALA A 199 5.89 9.93 -10.26
C ALA A 199 5.96 9.13 -8.96
N ILE A 200 4.79 8.96 -8.32
CA ILE A 200 4.56 8.09 -7.17
C ILE A 200 3.40 7.15 -7.43
N ILE A 201 3.45 5.96 -6.82
CA ILE A 201 2.33 5.05 -6.67
C ILE A 201 2.14 4.81 -5.19
N VAL A 202 0.98 5.19 -4.65
CA VAL A 202 0.67 5.14 -3.22
C VAL A 202 -0.79 4.76 -3.02
N ALA A 203 -1.12 4.23 -1.83
CA ALA A 203 -2.50 4.00 -1.44
C ALA A 203 -2.80 4.65 -0.08
N THR A 204 -4.05 4.98 0.14
CA THR A 204 -4.66 5.40 1.40
C THR A 204 -6.13 5.00 1.38
N THR A 205 -6.94 5.50 2.31
CA THR A 205 -8.40 5.31 2.34
C THR A 205 -9.11 6.66 2.44
N ASP A 206 -10.39 6.72 2.09
CA ASP A 206 -11.16 7.97 2.03
C ASP A 206 -11.18 8.76 3.35
N GLY A 207 -11.28 8.07 4.49
CA GLY A 207 -11.31 8.67 5.82
C GLY A 207 -10.01 8.48 6.61
N PHE A 208 -8.97 7.92 5.98
CA PHE A 208 -7.69 7.60 6.61
C PHE A 208 -7.77 6.51 7.69
N THR A 209 -8.82 5.69 7.65
CA THR A 209 -8.95 4.51 8.50
C THR A 209 -9.11 3.23 7.67
N ALA A 210 -8.80 2.09 8.25
CA ALA A 210 -8.94 0.79 7.59
C ALA A 210 -10.39 0.42 7.22
N ALA A 211 -11.38 1.08 7.82
CA ALA A 211 -12.80 0.86 7.55
C ALA A 211 -13.30 1.62 6.31
N ASP A 212 -12.54 2.61 5.85
CA ASP A 212 -12.92 3.44 4.72
C ASP A 212 -12.51 2.80 3.38
N PRO A 213 -13.21 3.14 2.28
CA PRO A 213 -12.86 2.65 0.94
C PRO A 213 -11.42 3.01 0.56
N PRO A 214 -10.67 2.06 -0.04
CA PRO A 214 -9.30 2.30 -0.45
C PRO A 214 -9.22 3.18 -1.71
N VAL A 215 -8.16 3.97 -1.76
CA VAL A 215 -7.83 4.83 -2.88
C VAL A 215 -6.38 4.62 -3.28
N VAL A 216 -6.16 4.13 -4.49
CA VAL A 216 -4.83 4.06 -5.09
C VAL A 216 -4.59 5.32 -5.92
N ILE A 217 -3.47 5.98 -5.71
CA ILE A 217 -3.11 7.23 -6.36
C ILE A 217 -1.81 7.05 -7.13
N ILE A 218 -1.85 7.35 -8.43
CA ILE A 218 -0.68 7.48 -9.27
C ILE A 218 -0.56 8.95 -9.65
N ALA A 219 0.27 9.66 -8.90
CA ALA A 219 0.49 11.08 -9.12
C ALA A 219 1.85 11.31 -9.79
N GLY A 220 1.87 12.19 -10.79
CA GLY A 220 3.10 12.61 -11.48
C GLY A 220 3.37 14.09 -11.29
N VAL A 221 4.63 14.51 -11.50
CA VAL A 221 5.00 15.92 -11.64
C VAL A 221 4.41 16.52 -12.94
N SER A 222 3.92 15.67 -13.82
CA SER A 222 3.15 16.00 -15.02
C SER A 222 2.16 14.87 -15.34
N GLN A 223 1.18 15.16 -16.18
CA GLN A 223 0.23 14.17 -16.68
C GLN A 223 0.93 12.99 -17.37
N TYR A 224 1.94 13.27 -18.19
CA TYR A 224 2.74 12.25 -18.87
C TYR A 224 3.42 11.32 -17.86
N ALA A 225 4.04 11.86 -16.81
CA ALA A 225 4.70 11.05 -15.79
C ALA A 225 3.73 10.13 -15.05
N ALA A 226 2.52 10.63 -14.72
CA ALA A 226 1.48 9.82 -14.09
C ALA A 226 1.01 8.69 -14.99
N PHE A 227 0.73 8.96 -16.27
CA PHE A 227 0.30 7.94 -17.23
C PHE A 227 1.39 6.89 -17.47
N SER A 228 2.66 7.30 -17.64
CA SER A 228 3.78 6.37 -17.78
C SER A 228 3.89 5.46 -16.56
N ALA A 229 3.78 6.00 -15.35
CA ALA A 229 3.81 5.19 -14.12
C ALA A 229 2.64 4.21 -14.02
N ALA A 230 1.45 4.58 -14.48
CA ALA A 230 0.29 3.70 -14.55
C ALA A 230 0.49 2.56 -15.55
N GLU A 231 1.05 2.85 -16.72
CA GLU A 231 1.40 1.84 -17.73
C GLU A 231 2.49 0.89 -17.23
N ASP A 232 3.49 1.40 -16.50
CA ASP A 232 4.53 0.58 -15.88
C ASP A 232 3.94 -0.37 -14.84
N LEU A 233 3.04 0.09 -13.98
CA LEU A 233 2.32 -0.75 -13.01
C LEU A 233 1.46 -1.82 -13.70
N ILE A 234 0.77 -1.49 -14.79
CA ILE A 234 -0.03 -2.44 -15.59
C ILE A 234 0.89 -3.50 -16.21
N ARG A 235 2.03 -3.09 -16.74
CA ARG A 235 2.99 -3.98 -17.41
C ARG A 235 3.70 -4.89 -16.43
N ASP A 236 4.09 -4.36 -15.28
CA ASP A 236 4.81 -5.07 -14.23
C ASP A 236 4.24 -4.79 -12.83
N PRO A 237 3.20 -5.52 -12.41
CA PRO A 237 2.63 -5.38 -11.06
C PRO A 237 3.64 -5.69 -9.93
N THR A 238 4.76 -6.32 -10.23
CA THR A 238 5.77 -6.65 -9.21
C THR A 238 6.57 -5.45 -8.74
N LEU A 239 6.52 -4.32 -9.45
CA LEU A 239 7.13 -3.04 -9.04
C LEU A 239 6.73 -2.63 -7.61
N VAL A 240 5.47 -2.87 -7.25
CA VAL A 240 4.91 -2.49 -5.94
C VAL A 240 4.97 -3.62 -4.91
N ARG A 241 5.53 -4.79 -5.26
CA ARG A 241 5.60 -5.93 -4.34
C ARG A 241 6.31 -5.55 -3.04
N HIS A 242 5.69 -5.86 -1.90
CA HIS A 242 6.18 -5.54 -0.56
C HIS A 242 6.51 -4.04 -0.37
N ALA A 243 5.71 -3.16 -0.93
CA ALA A 243 5.88 -1.71 -0.79
C ALA A 243 4.59 -1.04 -0.29
N THR A 244 4.73 -0.12 0.64
CA THR A 244 3.62 0.77 1.03
C THR A 244 3.37 1.84 -0.04
N ALA A 245 4.45 2.32 -0.67
CA ALA A 245 4.47 3.22 -1.81
C ALA A 245 5.80 3.08 -2.57
N ILE A 246 5.84 3.54 -3.82
CA ILE A 246 7.06 3.66 -4.61
C ILE A 246 7.13 5.03 -5.30
N CYS A 247 8.38 5.46 -5.61
CA CYS A 247 8.62 6.56 -6.54
C CYS A 247 9.33 6.04 -7.78
N LEU A 248 8.96 6.55 -8.93
CA LEU A 248 9.54 6.22 -10.22
C LEU A 248 10.28 7.42 -10.81
N ASP A 249 11.40 7.17 -11.49
CA ASP A 249 12.06 8.16 -12.36
C ASP A 249 11.41 8.19 -13.76
N ALA A 250 11.95 9.03 -14.64
CA ALA A 250 11.43 9.18 -15.99
C ALA A 250 11.59 7.94 -16.89
N ASP A 251 12.46 7.01 -16.49
CA ASP A 251 12.68 5.72 -17.17
C ASP A 251 11.81 4.58 -16.58
N GLY A 252 10.93 4.89 -15.62
CA GLY A 252 10.09 3.90 -14.93
C GLY A 252 10.83 3.06 -13.87
N ARG A 253 12.05 3.46 -13.47
CA ARG A 253 12.80 2.75 -12.43
C ARG A 253 12.36 3.18 -11.04
N VAL A 254 12.28 2.22 -10.11
CA VAL A 254 11.99 2.50 -8.71
C VAL A 254 13.20 3.18 -8.06
N VAL A 255 13.05 4.43 -7.65
CA VAL A 255 14.10 5.25 -7.01
C VAL A 255 13.83 5.51 -5.53
N CYS A 256 12.63 5.19 -5.03
CA CYS A 256 12.33 5.17 -3.61
C CYS A 256 11.30 4.10 -3.26
N ARG A 257 11.30 3.72 -1.98
CA ARG A 257 10.22 2.91 -1.37
C ARG A 257 9.79 3.56 -0.06
N GLY A 258 8.49 3.58 0.17
CA GLY A 258 7.90 4.12 1.40
C GLY A 258 8.46 3.44 2.65
N GLY A 259 8.73 4.23 3.68
CA GLY A 259 9.36 3.77 4.93
C GLY A 259 10.88 3.61 4.84
N ARG A 260 11.44 3.33 3.66
CA ARG A 260 12.87 3.10 3.44
C ARG A 260 13.66 4.33 2.99
N GLY A 261 12.97 5.28 2.38
CA GLY A 261 13.65 6.39 1.72
C GLY A 261 14.14 6.04 0.32
N ARG A 262 15.23 6.66 -0.11
CA ARG A 262 15.80 6.47 -1.45
C ARG A 262 16.39 5.07 -1.64
N VAL A 263 16.17 4.49 -2.80
CA VAL A 263 16.88 3.27 -3.23
C VAL A 263 18.19 3.71 -3.89
N PRO A 264 19.35 3.16 -3.48
CA PRO A 264 20.61 3.43 -4.15
C PRO A 264 20.49 3.07 -5.64
N ARG A 265 21.05 3.92 -6.51
CA ARG A 265 21.21 3.55 -7.92
C ARG A 265 22.25 2.42 -8.02
N PRO A 266 21.97 1.39 -8.82
CA PRO A 266 22.95 0.31 -9.06
C PRO A 266 24.20 0.83 -9.73
#